data_0cc3e89d7cb36734a95459c6975e0d1e
#
_entry.id   0cc3e89d7cb36734a95459c6975e0d1e
#
_cell.length_a   1.000
_cell.length_b   1.000
_cell.length_c   1.000
_cell.angle_alpha   90.00
_cell.angle_beta   90.00
_cell.angle_gamma   90.00
#
_symmetry.space_group_name_H-M   'P 1'
#
loop_
_entity.id
_entity.type
_entity.pdbx_description
1 polymer ?
#
loop_
_entity_poly.entity_id
_entity_poly.type
_entity_poly.pdbx_seq_one_letter_code
_entity_poly.pdbx_strand_id
1 'polypeptide(L)'
;MGKITFAEEGWEEYLYWQTQDKKTIKKINKLIKSIERDGALEGEGKPEKLKYREGEYNRRINEEDRLIYSVENGDIIIKSCQEHYEE
;
A
#
# COMPACT_ATOMS: atom_id res chain seq x y z
N MET A 1 5.10 -16.52 8.40
CA MET A 1 4.91 -15.69 7.21
C MET A 1 3.50 -15.19 7.11
N GLY A 2 3.34 -13.92 6.86
CA GLY A 2 2.03 -13.33 6.78
C GLY A 2 1.37 -13.51 5.42
N LYS A 3 0.10 -13.27 5.40
CA LYS A 3 -0.69 -13.25 4.18
C LYS A 3 -0.77 -11.82 3.64
N ILE A 4 -1.02 -11.71 2.34
CA ILE A 4 -1.32 -10.43 1.73
C ILE A 4 -2.80 -10.46 1.38
N THR A 5 -3.55 -9.54 1.94
CA THR A 5 -5.00 -9.47 1.76
C THR A 5 -5.34 -8.08 1.23
N PHE A 6 -6.32 -8.01 0.35
CA PHE A 6 -6.82 -6.73 -0.14
C PHE A 6 -8.19 -6.47 0.45
N ALA A 7 -8.39 -5.29 1.00
CA ALA A 7 -9.73 -4.82 1.31
C ALA A 7 -10.46 -4.59 -0.03
N GLU A 8 -11.77 -4.55 0.00
CA GLU A 8 -12.56 -4.43 -1.24
C GLU A 8 -12.11 -3.24 -2.10
N GLU A 9 -11.99 -2.07 -1.50
CA GLU A 9 -11.55 -0.89 -2.23
C GLU A 9 -10.14 -1.04 -2.80
N GLY A 10 -9.23 -1.58 -2.00
CA GLY A 10 -7.85 -1.81 -2.45
C GLY A 10 -7.79 -2.77 -3.63
N TRP A 11 -8.61 -3.81 -3.58
CA TRP A 11 -8.67 -4.79 -4.67
C TRP A 11 -9.18 -4.16 -5.97
N GLU A 12 -10.27 -3.38 -5.89
CA GLU A 12 -10.83 -2.71 -7.05
C GLU A 12 -9.83 -1.74 -7.68
N GLU A 13 -9.10 -0.99 -6.85
CA GLU A 13 -8.10 -0.06 -7.33
C GLU A 13 -6.90 -0.76 -7.94
N TYR A 14 -6.50 -1.88 -7.34
CA TYR A 14 -5.43 -2.68 -7.90
C TYR A 14 -5.79 -3.20 -9.30
N LEU A 15 -7.02 -3.68 -9.47
CA LEU A 15 -7.50 -4.11 -10.79
C LEU A 15 -7.54 -2.95 -11.78
N TYR A 16 -7.94 -1.77 -11.33
CA TYR A 16 -7.92 -0.57 -12.15
C TYR A 16 -6.51 -0.29 -12.70
N TRP A 17 -5.52 -0.26 -11.83
CA TRP A 17 -4.14 -0.02 -12.25
C TRP A 17 -3.62 -1.09 -13.19
N GLN A 18 -4.06 -2.33 -12.99
CA GLN A 18 -3.64 -3.46 -13.82
C GLN A 18 -4.02 -3.26 -15.29
N THR A 19 -5.11 -2.58 -15.55
CA THR A 19 -5.58 -2.31 -16.92
C THR A 19 -5.17 -0.93 -17.43
N GLN A 20 -4.82 0.00 -16.55
CA GLN A 20 -4.55 1.38 -16.94
C GLN A 20 -3.08 1.74 -17.03
N ASP A 21 -2.25 1.20 -16.14
CA ASP A 21 -0.86 1.60 -16.10
C ASP A 21 0.03 0.52 -15.51
N LYS A 22 0.74 -0.16 -16.40
CA LYS A 22 1.63 -1.25 -15.99
C LYS A 22 2.79 -0.80 -15.12
N LYS A 23 3.24 0.43 -15.28
CA LYS A 23 4.33 0.96 -14.43
C LYS A 23 3.84 1.13 -13.00
N THR A 24 2.62 1.61 -12.83
CA THR A 24 2.03 1.78 -11.52
C THR A 24 1.85 0.44 -10.82
N ILE A 25 1.35 -0.56 -11.54
CA ILE A 25 1.21 -1.91 -10.97
C ILE A 25 2.55 -2.47 -10.52
N LYS A 26 3.59 -2.29 -11.32
CA LYS A 26 4.93 -2.75 -10.93
C LYS A 26 5.42 -2.05 -9.66
N LYS A 27 5.16 -0.76 -9.56
CA LYS A 27 5.53 0.00 -8.37
C LYS A 27 4.78 -0.48 -7.14
N ILE A 28 3.47 -0.69 -7.27
CA ILE A 28 2.65 -1.21 -6.18
C ILE A 28 3.18 -2.57 -5.71
N ASN A 29 3.47 -3.47 -6.66
CA ASN A 29 4.00 -4.79 -6.33
C ASN A 29 5.33 -4.70 -5.60
N LYS A 30 6.20 -3.79 -6.00
CA LYS A 30 7.47 -3.54 -5.32
C LYS A 30 7.26 -3.06 -3.90
N LEU A 31 6.32 -2.15 -3.71
CA LEU A 31 6.01 -1.62 -2.38
C LEU A 31 5.49 -2.71 -1.45
N ILE A 32 4.60 -3.57 -1.95
CA ILE A 32 4.08 -4.68 -1.16
C ILE A 32 5.22 -5.63 -0.75
N LYS A 33 6.11 -5.93 -1.67
CA LYS A 33 7.27 -6.77 -1.35
C LYS A 33 8.19 -6.11 -0.35
N SER A 34 8.33 -4.80 -0.42
CA SER A 34 9.12 -4.06 0.57
C SER A 34 8.48 -4.15 1.96
N ILE A 35 7.15 -4.07 2.06
CA ILE A 35 6.47 -4.22 3.33
C ILE A 35 6.75 -5.61 3.92
N GLU A 36 6.66 -6.66 3.10
CA GLU A 36 6.94 -8.03 3.54
C GLU A 36 8.37 -8.19 4.04
N ARG A 37 9.33 -7.63 3.31
CA ARG A 37 10.74 -7.80 3.62
C ARG A 37 11.22 -6.90 4.75
N ASP A 38 10.80 -5.65 4.73
CA ASP A 38 11.38 -4.60 5.57
C ASP A 38 10.50 -4.17 6.74
N GLY A 39 9.23 -4.52 6.73
CA GLY A 39 8.29 -4.15 7.79
C GLY A 39 7.45 -2.92 7.44
N ALA A 40 6.56 -2.55 8.36
CA ALA A 40 5.56 -1.52 8.11
C ALA A 40 6.16 -0.12 7.86
N LEU A 41 7.26 0.20 8.51
CA LEU A 41 7.83 1.55 8.48
C LEU A 41 9.23 1.64 7.88
N GLU A 42 9.68 0.59 7.20
CA GLU A 42 11.01 0.57 6.59
C GLU A 42 10.91 0.24 5.12
N GLY A 43 11.88 0.67 4.33
CA GLY A 43 11.99 0.30 2.94
C GLY A 43 11.50 1.37 1.98
N GLU A 44 11.06 0.93 0.81
CA GLU A 44 10.73 1.81 -0.30
C GLU A 44 9.43 2.60 -0.13
N GLY A 45 9.36 3.77 -0.76
CA GLY A 45 8.14 4.54 -0.83
C GLY A 45 7.89 5.47 0.33
N LYS A 46 8.91 5.74 1.13
CA LYS A 46 8.82 6.65 2.28
C LYS A 46 7.66 6.29 3.22
N PRO A 47 7.71 5.09 3.83
CA PRO A 47 6.60 4.66 4.68
C PRO A 47 6.39 5.59 5.88
N GLU A 48 5.13 5.89 6.15
CA GLU A 48 4.74 6.74 7.27
C GLU A 48 3.45 6.23 7.89
N LYS A 49 3.27 6.52 9.18
CA LYS A 49 1.99 6.27 9.84
C LYS A 49 0.97 7.30 9.39
N LEU A 50 -0.26 6.87 9.21
CA LEU A 50 -1.34 7.82 8.95
C LEU A 50 -1.69 8.54 10.24
N LYS A 51 -1.82 9.85 10.15
CA LYS A 51 -1.99 10.71 11.31
C LYS A 51 -3.31 10.48 12.04
N TYR A 52 -4.38 10.23 11.29
CA TYR A 52 -5.72 10.13 11.85
C TYR A 52 -6.34 8.74 11.76
N ARG A 53 -5.58 7.75 11.33
CA ARG A 53 -6.04 6.37 11.21
C ARG A 53 -5.05 5.46 11.91
N GLU A 54 -5.32 5.20 13.18
CA GLU A 54 -4.43 4.39 13.98
C GLU A 54 -4.29 2.99 13.38
N GLY A 55 -3.04 2.51 13.33
CA GLY A 55 -2.76 1.19 12.79
C GLY A 55 -2.66 1.13 11.28
N GLU A 56 -2.79 2.27 10.61
CA GLU A 56 -2.64 2.33 9.16
C GLU A 56 -1.40 3.11 8.77
N TYR A 57 -0.86 2.76 7.62
CA TYR A 57 0.38 3.33 7.10
C TYR A 57 0.21 3.67 5.64
N ASN A 58 1.10 4.51 5.12
CA ASN A 58 1.11 4.80 3.69
C ASN A 58 2.51 4.74 3.11
N ARG A 59 2.59 4.45 1.84
CA ARG A 59 3.80 4.55 1.03
C ARG A 59 3.45 5.28 -0.25
N ARG A 60 4.40 6.03 -0.77
CA ARG A 60 4.20 6.77 -2.01
C ARG A 60 4.30 5.84 -3.22
N ILE A 61 3.27 5.83 -4.03
CA ILE A 61 3.29 5.15 -5.32
C ILE A 61 3.85 6.11 -6.36
N ASN A 62 3.33 7.33 -6.35
CA ASN A 62 3.79 8.44 -7.18
C ASN A 62 3.45 9.74 -6.44
N GLU A 63 3.49 10.88 -7.11
CA GLU A 63 3.22 12.16 -6.45
C GLU A 63 1.78 12.30 -5.94
N GLU A 64 0.84 11.64 -6.59
CA GLU A 64 -0.58 11.77 -6.26
C GLU A 64 -1.13 10.61 -5.47
N ASP A 65 -0.68 9.40 -5.78
CA ASP A 65 -1.29 8.20 -5.23
C ASP A 65 -0.46 7.59 -4.12
N ARG A 66 -1.16 7.06 -3.13
CA ARG A 66 -0.55 6.40 -1.98
C ARG A 66 -1.07 4.98 -1.85
N LEU A 67 -0.22 4.11 -1.37
CA LEU A 67 -0.58 2.76 -0.96
C LEU A 67 -0.90 2.83 0.53
N ILE A 68 -2.16 2.58 0.89
CA ILE A 68 -2.60 2.58 2.28
C ILE A 68 -2.73 1.13 2.74
N TYR A 69 -2.13 0.81 3.87
CA TYR A 69 -2.09 -0.58 4.34
C TYR A 69 -2.02 -0.64 5.87
N SER A 70 -2.33 -1.81 6.39
CA SER A 70 -2.09 -2.13 7.80
C SER A 70 -1.31 -3.44 7.86
N VAL A 71 -0.67 -3.68 9.00
CA VAL A 71 0.03 -4.94 9.24
C VAL A 71 -0.50 -5.47 10.56
N GLU A 72 -1.12 -6.64 10.52
CA GLU A 72 -1.76 -7.26 11.68
C GLU A 72 -1.28 -8.69 11.82
N ASN A 73 -0.57 -8.97 12.91
CA ASN A 73 -0.03 -10.31 13.18
C ASN A 73 0.81 -10.86 12.01
N GLY A 74 1.55 -9.96 11.36
CA GLY A 74 2.38 -10.33 10.21
C GLY A 74 1.62 -10.35 8.89
N ASP A 75 0.30 -10.22 8.90
CA ASP A 75 -0.49 -10.15 7.68
C ASP A 75 -0.55 -8.71 7.20
N ILE A 76 -0.44 -8.54 5.88
CA ILE A 76 -0.52 -7.23 5.25
C ILE A 76 -1.90 -7.06 4.63
N ILE A 77 -2.56 -5.96 4.96
CA ILE A 77 -3.89 -5.67 4.41
C ILE A 77 -3.77 -4.41 3.58
N ILE A 78 -4.03 -4.52 2.28
CA ILE A 78 -3.99 -3.39 1.37
C ILE A 78 -5.36 -2.72 1.36
N LYS A 79 -5.43 -1.54 1.93
CA LYS A 79 -6.69 -0.80 2.09
C LYS A 79 -7.04 -0.01 0.83
N SER A 80 -6.06 0.64 0.24
CA SER A 80 -6.26 1.39 -1.00
C SER A 80 -4.92 1.59 -1.71
N CYS A 81 -4.96 1.84 -3.00
CA CYS A 81 -3.76 2.12 -3.78
C CYS A 81 -3.99 3.19 -4.85
N GLN A 82 -5.02 4.00 -4.65
CA GLN A 82 -5.33 5.12 -5.52
C GLN A 82 -5.71 6.34 -4.70
N GLU A 83 -5.53 6.27 -3.40
CA GLU A 83 -5.95 7.33 -2.50
C GLU A 83 -4.94 8.46 -2.44
N HIS A 84 -5.46 9.69 -2.54
CA HIS A 84 -4.68 10.88 -2.31
C HIS A 84 -4.85 11.24 -0.83
N TYR A 85 -3.78 11.07 -0.06
CA TYR A 85 -3.82 11.36 1.37
C TYR A 85 -3.23 12.72 1.65
N GLU A 86 -4.01 13.59 2.29
CA GLU A 86 -3.55 14.90 2.74
C GLU A 86 -3.59 14.93 4.26
N GLU A 87 -2.50 15.33 4.85
CA GLU A 87 -2.45 15.53 6.29
C GLU A 87 -3.03 16.87 6.69
#